data_7371711ad14d1ee5529bb135f92629db
#
_entry.id   7371711ad14d1ee5529bb135f92629db
#
_cell.length_a   1.000
_cell.length_b   1.000
_cell.length_c   1.000
_cell.angle_alpha   90.00
_cell.angle_beta   90.00
_cell.angle_gamma   90.00
#
_symmetry.space_group_name_H-M   'P 1'
#
loop_
_entity.id
_entity.type
_entity.pdbx_description
1 polymer ?
#
loop_
_entity_poly.entity_id
_entity_poly.type
_entity_poly.pdbx_seq_one_letter_code
_entity_poly.pdbx_strand_id
1 'polypeptide(L)'
;MSFYIRFLIPLLLLPALLCSQDLDIEPVNYKKVRKAIKRKKSPYYYPAIYQRYLDLDTSLTANDFRHLYYGYSFQKAYQPYGTPALRDSLINYLQRDEPMQQEVEVAAKIAGELLKESSFRLRETFIAAVAFEMSGNVRMSAIYYDFFEKQVEAIMSSGDGLSTETAFSVIYISDEYEILEVLGFVFHGEQSLIEGDFDLLQIEDNAFGIEEMYFDVSRLIEVGFR
;
A
#
# COMPACT_ATOMS: atom_id res chain seq x y z
N MET A 1 23.80 1.57 -12.09
CA MET A 1 24.09 0.13 -11.85
C MET A 1 23.37 -0.27 -10.59
N SER A 2 22.48 -1.19 -10.72
CA SER A 2 21.26 -1.45 -9.96
C SER A 2 21.43 -1.69 -8.46
N PHE A 3 20.83 -0.86 -7.60
CA PHE A 3 20.76 -1.02 -6.15
C PHE A 3 19.69 -2.04 -5.68
N TYR A 4 19.04 -2.74 -6.62
CA TYR A 4 17.96 -3.70 -6.37
C TYR A 4 18.39 -5.05 -5.79
N ILE A 5 19.68 -5.26 -5.45
CA ILE A 5 20.24 -6.63 -5.26
C ILE A 5 20.48 -7.03 -3.80
N ARG A 6 20.17 -6.24 -2.78
CA ARG A 6 20.49 -6.65 -1.40
C ARG A 6 19.34 -6.79 -0.40
N PHE A 7 18.13 -6.52 -0.80
CA PHE A 7 16.95 -6.82 0.04
C PHE A 7 16.12 -7.96 -0.56
N LEU A 8 16.74 -9.12 -0.74
CA LEU A 8 16.06 -10.40 -0.81
C LEU A 8 15.57 -10.75 0.60
N ILE A 9 14.52 -10.05 1.06
CA ILE A 9 13.57 -10.67 1.97
C ILE A 9 13.06 -11.91 1.22
N PRO A 10 12.87 -13.07 1.86
CA PRO A 10 12.32 -14.26 1.21
C PRO A 10 10.83 -14.05 0.90
N LEU A 11 10.53 -13.08 0.05
CA LEU A 11 9.23 -12.83 -0.57
C LEU A 11 8.91 -13.89 -1.63
N LEU A 12 9.84 -14.85 -1.85
CA LEU A 12 9.69 -15.97 -2.78
C LEU A 12 8.61 -17.00 -2.40
N LEU A 13 7.90 -16.79 -1.28
CA LEU A 13 6.78 -17.65 -0.88
C LEU A 13 5.39 -17.09 -1.27
N LEU A 14 5.27 -15.81 -1.67
CA LEU A 14 3.98 -15.23 -2.03
C LEU A 14 3.36 -15.81 -3.32
N PRO A 15 4.11 -16.10 -4.41
CA PRO A 15 3.51 -16.70 -5.61
C PRO A 15 2.92 -18.10 -5.36
N ALA A 16 3.46 -18.84 -4.37
CA ALA A 16 2.90 -20.13 -3.98
C ALA A 16 1.58 -20.01 -3.18
N LEU A 17 1.32 -18.86 -2.57
CA LEU A 17 0.07 -18.58 -1.84
C LEU A 17 -1.09 -18.28 -2.78
N LEU A 18 -0.85 -17.73 -3.97
CA LEU A 18 -1.89 -17.51 -4.98
C LEU A 18 -2.41 -18.81 -5.60
N CYS A 19 -1.61 -19.90 -5.60
CA CYS A 19 -2.01 -21.19 -6.18
C CYS A 19 -2.59 -22.22 -5.19
N SER A 20 -2.63 -21.95 -3.87
CA SER A 20 -2.97 -23.03 -2.92
C SER A 20 -3.85 -22.63 -1.72
N GLN A 21 -4.31 -21.39 -1.63
CA GLN A 21 -5.33 -21.02 -0.65
C GLN A 21 -6.55 -20.47 -1.39
N ASP A 22 -7.74 -21.00 -1.09
CA ASP A 22 -8.99 -20.28 -1.33
C ASP A 22 -8.90 -18.98 -0.53
N LEU A 23 -8.31 -17.92 -1.14
CA LEU A 23 -8.38 -16.58 -0.59
C LEU A 23 -9.87 -16.23 -0.53
N ASP A 24 -10.40 -16.04 0.67
CA ASP A 24 -11.74 -15.48 0.84
C ASP A 24 -11.73 -14.05 0.28
N ILE A 25 -11.90 -13.96 -1.05
CA ILE A 25 -11.98 -12.68 -1.76
C ILE A 25 -13.30 -12.01 -1.36
N GLU A 26 -13.23 -10.85 -0.76
CA GLU A 26 -14.38 -10.00 -0.45
C GLU A 26 -14.23 -8.65 -1.17
N PRO A 27 -14.89 -8.43 -2.32
CA PRO A 27 -14.89 -7.14 -2.99
C PRO A 27 -15.29 -6.00 -2.05
N VAL A 28 -14.70 -4.81 -2.24
CA VAL A 28 -14.87 -3.71 -1.31
C VAL A 28 -16.27 -3.11 -1.42
N ASN A 29 -17.05 -3.25 -0.37
CA ASN A 29 -18.32 -2.55 -0.25
C ASN A 29 -18.12 -1.21 0.48
N TYR A 30 -17.84 -0.14 -0.26
CA TYR A 30 -17.60 1.20 0.30
C TYR A 30 -18.77 1.74 1.14
N LYS A 31 -20.02 1.31 0.87
CA LYS A 31 -21.18 1.69 1.71
C LYS A 31 -21.11 1.01 3.08
N LYS A 32 -20.72 -0.27 3.12
CA LYS A 32 -20.50 -1.00 4.39
C LYS A 32 -19.32 -0.41 5.17
N VAL A 33 -18.18 -0.17 4.49
CA VAL A 33 -17.00 0.47 5.10
C VAL A 33 -17.39 1.81 5.71
N ARG A 34 -18.02 2.70 4.94
CA ARG A 34 -18.47 4.02 5.41
C ARG A 34 -19.40 3.94 6.64
N LYS A 35 -20.29 2.96 6.66
CA LYS A 35 -21.18 2.72 7.81
C LYS A 35 -20.40 2.26 9.04
N ALA A 36 -19.47 1.34 8.87
CA ALA A 36 -18.65 0.79 9.95
C ALA A 36 -17.77 1.86 10.60
N ILE A 37 -17.05 2.66 9.79
CA ILE A 37 -16.11 3.70 10.27
C ILE A 37 -16.81 4.91 10.93
N LYS A 38 -18.10 5.16 10.64
CA LYS A 38 -18.87 6.25 11.25
C LYS A 38 -19.57 5.87 12.56
N ARG A 39 -19.81 4.59 12.78
CA ARG A 39 -20.58 4.12 13.93
C ARG A 39 -19.71 4.04 15.17
N LYS A 40 -19.94 4.90 16.19
CA LYS A 40 -19.15 4.95 17.44
C LYS A 40 -19.02 3.62 18.20
N LYS A 41 -20.00 2.72 18.07
CA LYS A 41 -20.00 1.39 18.70
C LYS A 41 -19.39 0.31 17.81
N SER A 42 -18.92 0.66 16.61
CA SER A 42 -18.23 -0.29 15.73
C SER A 42 -16.80 -0.52 16.22
N PRO A 43 -16.26 -1.74 16.15
CA PRO A 43 -14.84 -1.97 16.38
C PRO A 43 -13.98 -1.19 15.37
N TYR A 44 -14.54 -0.85 14.20
CA TYR A 44 -13.88 -0.10 13.13
C TYR A 44 -14.22 1.40 13.13
N TYR A 45 -14.64 1.96 14.26
CA TYR A 45 -14.88 3.41 14.36
C TYR A 45 -13.60 4.17 14.05
N TYR A 46 -13.60 4.95 12.95
CA TYR A 46 -12.37 5.48 12.35
C TYR A 46 -11.48 6.25 13.34
N PRO A 47 -11.99 7.20 14.13
CA PRO A 47 -11.13 7.91 15.08
C PRO A 47 -10.44 6.99 16.09
N ALA A 48 -11.05 5.89 16.48
CA ALA A 48 -10.48 4.96 17.46
C ALA A 48 -9.41 4.06 16.81
N ILE A 49 -9.69 3.45 15.65
CA ILE A 49 -8.70 2.60 14.98
C ILE A 49 -7.53 3.44 14.41
N TYR A 50 -7.79 4.66 13.95
CA TYR A 50 -6.75 5.57 13.49
C TYR A 50 -5.83 6.03 14.63
N GLN A 51 -6.37 6.27 15.82
CA GLN A 51 -5.55 6.57 17.00
C GLN A 51 -4.65 5.37 17.36
N ARG A 52 -5.17 4.14 17.33
CA ARG A 52 -4.35 2.93 17.52
C ARG A 52 -3.21 2.83 16.52
N TYR A 53 -3.48 3.14 15.24
CA TYR A 53 -2.43 3.21 14.21
C TYR A 53 -1.37 4.26 14.55
N LEU A 54 -1.77 5.47 14.97
CA LEU A 54 -0.84 6.53 15.38
C LEU A 54 -0.03 6.17 16.63
N ASP A 55 -0.61 5.38 17.55
CA ASP A 55 0.04 4.85 18.74
C ASP A 55 0.94 3.64 18.46
N LEU A 56 1.09 3.27 17.17
CA LEU A 56 1.90 2.14 16.71
C LEU A 56 1.46 0.79 17.32
N ASP A 57 0.16 0.59 17.45
CA ASP A 57 -0.44 -0.62 18.00
C ASP A 57 -0.33 -1.80 17.02
N THR A 58 0.66 -2.65 17.23
CA THR A 58 0.91 -3.84 16.39
C THR A 58 -0.15 -4.94 16.52
N SER A 59 -1.08 -4.81 17.47
CA SER A 59 -2.22 -5.73 17.60
C SER A 59 -3.36 -5.41 16.60
N LEU A 60 -3.25 -4.34 15.80
CA LEU A 60 -4.14 -4.09 14.67
C LEU A 60 -4.07 -5.26 13.68
N THR A 61 -5.23 -5.78 13.32
CA THR A 61 -5.36 -6.91 12.38
C THR A 61 -5.41 -6.45 10.93
N ALA A 62 -5.26 -7.36 9.96
CA ALA A 62 -5.48 -7.07 8.53
C ALA A 62 -6.87 -6.47 8.28
N ASN A 63 -7.92 -6.93 9.01
CA ASN A 63 -9.26 -6.37 8.88
C ASN A 63 -9.37 -4.95 9.48
N ASP A 64 -8.63 -4.61 10.54
CA ASP A 64 -8.50 -3.23 11.00
C ASP A 64 -7.83 -2.37 9.92
N PHE A 65 -6.75 -2.87 9.28
CA PHE A 65 -6.09 -2.19 8.18
C PHE A 65 -6.97 -2.05 6.95
N ARG A 66 -7.81 -3.04 6.62
CA ARG A 66 -8.83 -2.92 5.57
C ARG A 66 -9.77 -1.73 5.83
N HIS A 67 -10.22 -1.54 7.07
CA HIS A 67 -11.07 -0.41 7.43
C HIS A 67 -10.30 0.92 7.56
N LEU A 68 -9.02 0.89 7.94
CA LEU A 68 -8.14 2.06 7.92
C LEU A 68 -7.88 2.53 6.48
N TYR A 69 -7.44 1.64 5.60
CA TYR A 69 -7.09 1.92 4.22
C TYR A 69 -8.31 2.44 3.44
N TYR A 70 -9.33 1.63 3.26
CA TYR A 70 -10.52 2.07 2.52
C TYR A 70 -11.30 3.17 3.24
N GLY A 71 -11.29 3.18 4.55
CA GLY A 71 -11.90 4.21 5.39
C GLY A 71 -11.23 5.57 5.28
N TYR A 72 -9.93 5.60 4.96
CA TYR A 72 -9.20 6.84 4.74
C TYR A 72 -9.74 7.63 3.56
N SER A 73 -10.22 6.96 2.52
CA SER A 73 -10.83 7.60 1.36
C SER A 73 -12.10 8.43 1.68
N PHE A 74 -12.63 8.33 2.90
CA PHE A 74 -13.74 9.16 3.40
C PHE A 74 -13.28 10.27 4.34
N GLN A 75 -11.99 10.40 4.60
CA GLN A 75 -11.45 11.45 5.47
C GLN A 75 -11.16 12.71 4.66
N LYS A 76 -11.24 13.87 5.33
CA LYS A 76 -10.99 15.18 4.68
C LYS A 76 -9.54 15.31 4.16
N ALA A 77 -8.61 14.62 4.79
CA ALA A 77 -7.19 14.66 4.43
C ALA A 77 -6.86 13.81 3.20
N TYR A 78 -7.77 12.95 2.74
CA TYR A 78 -7.53 12.10 1.59
C TYR A 78 -7.40 12.89 0.30
N GLN A 79 -6.27 12.70 -0.40
CA GLN A 79 -5.96 13.31 -1.68
C GLN A 79 -5.50 12.21 -2.66
N PRO A 80 -6.38 11.75 -3.57
CA PRO A 80 -6.07 10.59 -4.43
C PRO A 80 -4.91 10.82 -5.37
N TYR A 81 -4.73 12.03 -5.89
CA TYR A 81 -3.72 12.34 -6.94
C TYR A 81 -2.50 13.11 -6.43
N GLY A 82 -2.44 13.46 -5.15
CA GLY A 82 -1.31 14.20 -4.60
C GLY A 82 -0.05 13.33 -4.50
N THR A 83 1.12 13.88 -4.86
CA THR A 83 2.41 13.28 -4.52
C THR A 83 2.90 13.91 -3.22
N PRO A 84 3.29 13.14 -2.20
CA PRO A 84 3.81 13.68 -0.96
C PRO A 84 5.09 14.48 -1.20
N ALA A 85 5.15 15.72 -0.68
CA ALA A 85 6.25 16.63 -0.94
C ALA A 85 7.62 16.13 -0.43
N LEU A 86 7.61 15.34 0.64
CA LEU A 86 8.82 14.81 1.27
C LEU A 86 9.36 13.53 0.63
N ARG A 87 8.59 12.87 -0.28
CA ARG A 87 8.97 11.60 -0.89
C ARG A 87 10.33 11.69 -1.59
N ASP A 88 10.48 12.63 -2.52
CA ASP A 88 11.69 12.74 -3.34
C ASP A 88 12.92 13.03 -2.48
N SER A 89 12.74 13.85 -1.45
CA SER A 89 13.80 14.11 -0.49
C SER A 89 14.24 12.85 0.24
N LEU A 90 13.29 12.03 0.68
CA LEU A 90 13.58 10.76 1.36
C LEU A 90 14.29 9.79 0.42
N ILE A 91 13.78 9.59 -0.80
CA ILE A 91 14.36 8.70 -1.79
C ILE A 91 15.81 9.12 -2.09
N ASN A 92 16.09 10.40 -2.25
CA ASN A 92 17.45 10.93 -2.49
C ASN A 92 18.44 10.58 -1.37
N TYR A 93 18.00 10.51 -0.11
CA TYR A 93 18.84 10.05 0.99
C TYR A 93 19.08 8.54 0.97
N LEU A 94 18.03 7.77 0.67
CA LEU A 94 18.10 6.30 0.67
C LEU A 94 18.89 5.72 -0.51
N GLN A 95 18.99 6.45 -1.62
CA GLN A 95 19.72 6.02 -2.83
C GLN A 95 21.22 6.30 -2.79
N ARG A 96 21.76 6.85 -1.71
CA ARG A 96 23.20 7.10 -1.59
C ARG A 96 23.97 5.79 -1.36
N ASP A 97 25.08 5.60 -2.03
CA ASP A 97 25.88 4.39 -1.95
C ASP A 97 26.46 4.16 -0.54
N GLU A 98 26.91 5.21 0.12
CA GLU A 98 27.49 5.16 1.48
C GLU A 98 27.00 6.39 2.26
N PRO A 99 25.75 6.38 2.77
CA PRO A 99 25.24 7.53 3.49
C PRO A 99 25.95 7.70 4.84
N MET A 100 26.28 8.95 5.20
CA MET A 100 26.79 9.26 6.52
C MET A 100 25.72 9.04 7.59
N GLN A 101 26.11 8.73 8.83
CA GLN A 101 25.16 8.50 9.93
C GLN A 101 24.15 9.64 10.10
N GLN A 102 24.59 10.91 9.97
CA GLN A 102 23.71 12.08 10.05
C GLN A 102 22.66 12.11 8.92
N GLU A 103 23.00 11.62 7.72
CA GLU A 103 22.07 11.57 6.58
C GLU A 103 20.99 10.52 6.80
N VAL A 104 21.36 9.39 7.37
CA VAL A 104 20.42 8.31 7.71
C VAL A 104 19.47 8.77 8.82
N GLU A 105 19.93 9.49 9.82
CA GLU A 105 19.09 10.09 10.87
C GLU A 105 18.11 11.13 10.30
N VAL A 106 18.57 11.94 9.34
CA VAL A 106 17.69 12.89 8.61
C VAL A 106 16.65 12.13 7.80
N ALA A 107 17.04 11.06 7.09
CA ALA A 107 16.11 10.22 6.34
C ALA A 107 15.01 9.62 7.24
N ALA A 108 15.38 9.09 8.40
CA ALA A 108 14.43 8.54 9.36
C ALA A 108 13.44 9.60 9.90
N LYS A 109 13.91 10.84 10.11
CA LYS A 109 13.05 11.96 10.51
C LYS A 109 12.08 12.35 9.40
N ILE A 110 12.57 12.46 8.16
CA ILE A 110 11.74 12.75 6.98
C ILE A 110 10.68 11.64 6.81
N ALA A 111 11.05 10.37 6.99
CA ALA A 111 10.13 9.25 6.94
C ALA A 111 8.97 9.40 7.94
N GLY A 112 9.27 9.79 9.17
CA GLY A 112 8.23 10.04 10.19
C GLY A 112 7.26 11.18 9.82
N GLU A 113 7.73 12.23 9.16
CA GLU A 113 6.89 13.33 8.67
C GLU A 113 6.08 12.91 7.43
N LEU A 114 6.70 12.17 6.51
CA LEU A 114 6.06 11.63 5.31
C LEU A 114 4.84 10.76 5.64
N LEU A 115 4.95 9.90 6.65
CA LEU A 115 3.84 9.06 7.10
C LEU A 115 2.66 9.85 7.67
N LYS A 116 2.89 11.04 8.23
CA LYS A 116 1.82 11.93 8.68
C LYS A 116 1.14 12.63 7.50
N GLU A 117 1.90 13.00 6.48
CA GLU A 117 1.40 13.66 5.27
C GLU A 117 0.62 12.70 4.38
N SER A 118 1.05 11.45 4.28
CA SER A 118 0.59 10.47 3.29
C SER A 118 0.19 9.12 3.91
N SER A 119 -0.71 9.15 4.88
CA SER A 119 -1.19 7.95 5.54
C SER A 119 -1.73 6.92 4.53
N PHE A 120 -1.37 5.67 4.73
CA PHE A 120 -1.85 4.49 3.99
C PHE A 120 -1.45 4.40 2.51
N ARG A 121 -0.42 5.10 2.05
CA ARG A 121 0.21 4.78 0.77
C ARG A 121 1.23 3.66 0.98
N LEU A 122 1.16 2.60 0.20
CA LEU A 122 2.06 1.45 0.34
C LEU A 122 3.52 1.85 0.23
N ARG A 123 3.89 2.57 -0.84
CA ARG A 123 5.26 3.00 -1.08
C ARG A 123 5.84 3.80 0.08
N GLU A 124 5.09 4.76 0.60
CA GLU A 124 5.53 5.62 1.70
C GLU A 124 5.71 4.83 3.00
N THR A 125 4.84 3.85 3.25
CA THR A 125 4.98 2.96 4.41
C THR A 125 6.23 2.10 4.28
N PHE A 126 6.49 1.53 3.09
CA PHE A 126 7.65 0.70 2.82
C PHE A 126 8.98 1.49 2.93
N ILE A 127 9.09 2.63 2.23
CA ILE A 127 10.34 3.43 2.28
C ILE A 127 10.61 4.00 3.67
N ALA A 128 9.57 4.25 4.47
CA ALA A 128 9.74 4.63 5.87
C ALA A 128 10.30 3.47 6.71
N ALA A 129 9.84 2.25 6.51
CA ALA A 129 10.39 1.05 7.17
C ALA A 129 11.89 0.90 6.85
N VAL A 130 12.28 1.05 5.57
CA VAL A 130 13.67 1.01 5.11
C VAL A 130 14.51 2.13 5.76
N ALA A 131 13.99 3.38 5.81
CA ALA A 131 14.70 4.50 6.42
C ALA A 131 14.97 4.27 7.91
N PHE A 132 14.00 3.72 8.65
CA PHE A 132 14.17 3.34 10.05
C PHE A 132 15.19 2.21 10.21
N GLU A 133 15.20 1.21 9.32
CA GLU A 133 16.19 0.13 9.31
C GLU A 133 17.60 0.68 9.13
N MET A 134 17.82 1.50 8.12
CA MET A 134 19.12 2.14 7.84
C MET A 134 19.61 3.00 9.01
N SER A 135 18.69 3.65 9.75
CA SER A 135 19.04 4.42 10.94
C SER A 135 19.35 3.58 12.19
N GLY A 136 19.22 2.25 12.10
CA GLY A 136 19.36 1.34 13.23
C GLY A 136 18.14 1.32 14.17
N ASN A 137 17.04 1.98 13.81
CA ASN A 137 15.81 1.95 14.58
C ASN A 137 14.98 0.70 14.25
N VAL A 138 15.51 -0.47 14.64
CA VAL A 138 14.94 -1.79 14.35
C VAL A 138 13.47 -1.91 14.79
N ARG A 139 13.12 -1.27 15.93
CA ARG A 139 11.72 -1.30 16.41
C ARG A 139 10.76 -0.62 15.45
N MET A 140 11.08 0.60 15.02
CA MET A 140 10.22 1.34 14.10
C MET A 140 10.17 0.67 12.73
N SER A 141 11.30 0.19 12.24
CA SER A 141 11.39 -0.59 11.01
C SER A 141 10.45 -1.79 11.05
N ALA A 142 10.53 -2.64 12.07
CA ALA A 142 9.68 -3.82 12.22
C ALA A 142 8.18 -3.48 12.27
N ILE A 143 7.80 -2.39 12.96
CA ILE A 143 6.40 -1.94 13.03
C ILE A 143 5.89 -1.51 11.65
N TYR A 144 6.68 -0.75 10.89
CA TYR A 144 6.22 -0.27 9.59
C TYR A 144 6.28 -1.33 8.50
N TYR A 145 7.16 -2.33 8.60
CA TYR A 145 7.06 -3.54 7.76
C TYR A 145 5.77 -4.33 8.05
N ASP A 146 5.43 -4.57 9.32
CA ASP A 146 4.17 -5.21 9.72
C ASP A 146 2.94 -4.40 9.22
N PHE A 147 2.98 -3.08 9.30
CA PHE A 147 1.92 -2.22 8.78
C PHE A 147 1.82 -2.28 7.26
N PHE A 148 2.95 -2.32 6.55
CA PHE A 148 2.99 -2.50 5.10
C PHE A 148 2.37 -3.84 4.70
N GLU A 149 2.77 -4.94 5.32
CA GLU A 149 2.21 -6.27 5.07
C GLU A 149 0.70 -6.30 5.27
N LYS A 150 0.18 -5.73 6.35
CA LYS A 150 -1.26 -5.65 6.61
C LYS A 150 -2.02 -4.76 5.62
N GLN A 151 -1.39 -3.72 5.08
CA GLN A 151 -1.99 -2.92 4.01
C GLN A 151 -2.05 -3.69 2.69
N VAL A 152 -0.97 -4.41 2.33
CA VAL A 152 -0.95 -5.32 1.19
C VAL A 152 -2.06 -6.37 1.33
N GLU A 153 -2.17 -7.02 2.48
CA GLU A 153 -3.19 -8.02 2.79
C GLU A 153 -4.62 -7.45 2.66
N ALA A 154 -4.83 -6.21 3.10
CA ALA A 154 -6.11 -5.51 2.95
C ALA A 154 -6.49 -5.31 1.48
N ILE A 155 -5.53 -4.96 0.61
CA ILE A 155 -5.77 -4.80 -0.82
C ILE A 155 -5.98 -6.17 -1.48
N MET A 156 -5.10 -7.13 -1.23
CA MET A 156 -5.20 -8.47 -1.81
C MET A 156 -6.47 -9.21 -1.41
N SER A 157 -7.02 -8.95 -0.23
CA SER A 157 -8.31 -9.52 0.20
C SER A 157 -9.50 -9.00 -0.61
N SER A 158 -9.33 -7.99 -1.46
CA SER A 158 -10.41 -7.44 -2.29
C SER A 158 -10.62 -8.16 -3.61
N GLY A 159 -9.61 -8.87 -4.12
CA GLY A 159 -9.66 -9.54 -5.41
C GLY A 159 -8.42 -10.40 -5.67
N ASP A 160 -8.32 -10.93 -6.87
CA ASP A 160 -7.12 -11.59 -7.42
C ASP A 160 -6.51 -10.81 -8.60
N GLY A 161 -7.17 -9.75 -9.04
CA GLY A 161 -6.71 -8.87 -10.12
C GLY A 161 -6.83 -9.48 -11.52
N LEU A 162 -7.51 -10.61 -11.71
CA LEU A 162 -7.54 -11.34 -12.98
C LEU A 162 -8.74 -10.96 -13.88
N SER A 163 -9.69 -10.20 -13.37
CA SER A 163 -10.83 -9.67 -14.12
C SER A 163 -11.40 -8.42 -13.46
N THR A 164 -12.33 -7.73 -14.12
CA THR A 164 -13.05 -6.59 -13.53
C THR A 164 -13.88 -6.99 -12.31
N GLU A 165 -14.42 -8.22 -12.28
CA GLU A 165 -15.22 -8.73 -11.16
C GLU A 165 -14.39 -9.03 -9.92
N THR A 166 -13.12 -9.36 -10.12
CA THR A 166 -12.16 -9.71 -9.05
C THR A 166 -10.96 -8.76 -9.00
N ALA A 167 -11.11 -7.54 -9.51
CA ALA A 167 -10.08 -6.51 -9.52
C ALA A 167 -9.61 -6.16 -8.09
N PHE A 168 -8.34 -5.88 -7.94
CA PHE A 168 -7.82 -5.31 -6.68
C PHE A 168 -8.35 -3.90 -6.49
N SER A 169 -9.05 -3.64 -5.38
CA SER A 169 -9.50 -2.28 -5.08
C SER A 169 -8.39 -1.45 -4.45
N VAL A 170 -8.08 -0.30 -5.03
CA VAL A 170 -7.08 0.63 -4.50
C VAL A 170 -7.65 2.03 -4.28
N ILE A 171 -7.04 2.80 -3.38
CA ILE A 171 -7.40 4.21 -3.16
C ILE A 171 -6.33 5.18 -3.65
N TYR A 172 -5.21 4.68 -4.18
CA TYR A 172 -4.15 5.46 -4.80
C TYR A 172 -3.61 4.72 -6.02
N ILE A 173 -3.37 5.43 -7.12
CA ILE A 173 -2.76 4.89 -8.35
C ILE A 173 -1.37 4.29 -8.07
N SER A 174 -0.60 4.90 -7.16
CA SER A 174 0.73 4.36 -6.80
C SER A 174 0.66 2.94 -6.25
N ASP A 175 -0.43 2.57 -5.59
CA ASP A 175 -0.55 1.28 -4.93
C ASP A 175 -0.76 0.12 -5.93
N GLU A 176 -1.22 0.42 -7.15
CA GLU A 176 -1.30 -0.55 -8.25
C GLU A 176 0.09 -1.12 -8.56
N TYR A 177 1.06 -0.23 -8.73
CA TYR A 177 2.45 -0.61 -9.05
C TYR A 177 3.13 -1.31 -7.88
N GLU A 178 2.85 -0.89 -6.64
CA GLU A 178 3.37 -1.56 -5.46
C GLU A 178 2.83 -2.99 -5.32
N ILE A 179 1.54 -3.20 -5.63
CA ILE A 179 0.94 -4.55 -5.63
C ILE A 179 1.57 -5.41 -6.71
N LEU A 180 1.83 -4.89 -7.92
CA LEU A 180 2.55 -5.63 -8.95
C LEU A 180 3.95 -6.05 -8.47
N GLU A 181 4.71 -5.13 -7.86
CA GLU A 181 6.04 -5.42 -7.31
C GLU A 181 5.99 -6.50 -6.21
N VAL A 182 5.00 -6.42 -5.30
CA VAL A 182 4.79 -7.43 -4.24
C VAL A 182 4.47 -8.80 -4.82
N LEU A 183 3.69 -8.86 -5.90
CA LEU A 183 3.35 -10.09 -6.61
C LEU A 183 4.49 -10.61 -7.49
N GLY A 184 5.56 -9.84 -7.66
CA GLY A 184 6.71 -10.19 -8.50
C GLY A 184 6.47 -9.98 -9.99
N PHE A 185 5.49 -9.17 -10.35
CA PHE A 185 5.21 -8.79 -11.72
C PHE A 185 5.91 -7.48 -12.11
N VAL A 186 6.24 -7.35 -13.37
CA VAL A 186 6.86 -6.14 -13.96
C VAL A 186 5.83 -5.47 -14.86
N PHE A 187 5.60 -4.18 -14.64
CA PHE A 187 4.72 -3.38 -15.49
C PHE A 187 5.34 -3.19 -16.87
N HIS A 188 4.61 -3.54 -17.94
CA HIS A 188 5.08 -3.46 -19.33
C HIS A 188 5.15 -2.02 -19.87
N GLY A 189 4.51 -1.06 -19.20
CA GLY A 189 4.49 0.34 -19.63
C GLY A 189 3.18 0.81 -20.27
N GLU A 190 2.20 -0.09 -20.43
CA GLU A 190 0.88 0.23 -20.98
C GLU A 190 -0.21 0.11 -19.92
N GLN A 191 -0.96 1.20 -19.73
CA GLN A 191 -2.09 1.29 -18.80
C GLN A 191 -3.28 1.89 -19.51
N SER A 192 -4.48 1.40 -19.26
CA SER A 192 -5.73 1.92 -19.81
C SER A 192 -6.85 1.90 -18.79
N LEU A 193 -7.64 2.97 -18.76
CA LEU A 193 -8.88 3.01 -17.99
C LEU A 193 -10.00 2.35 -18.81
N ILE A 194 -10.58 1.28 -18.28
CA ILE A 194 -11.65 0.53 -18.92
C ILE A 194 -12.94 0.64 -18.10
N GLU A 195 -14.10 0.57 -18.77
CA GLU A 195 -15.43 0.66 -18.13
C GLU A 195 -15.62 1.92 -17.24
N GLY A 196 -14.66 2.86 -17.27
CA GLY A 196 -14.67 4.10 -16.50
C GLY A 196 -14.25 3.99 -15.04
N ASP A 197 -14.09 2.78 -14.50
CA ASP A 197 -13.84 2.52 -13.07
C ASP A 197 -12.65 1.59 -12.81
N PHE A 198 -12.08 0.97 -13.84
CA PHE A 198 -11.00 -0.01 -13.72
C PHE A 198 -9.76 0.43 -14.49
N ASP A 199 -8.60 0.36 -13.84
CA ASP A 199 -7.31 0.44 -14.51
C ASP A 199 -6.85 -0.97 -14.89
N LEU A 200 -6.47 -1.12 -16.16
CA LEU A 200 -5.87 -2.31 -16.73
C LEU A 200 -4.39 -2.06 -16.96
N LEU A 201 -3.53 -2.80 -16.30
CA LEU A 201 -2.08 -2.72 -16.46
C LEU A 201 -1.57 -3.95 -17.22
N GLN A 202 -0.85 -3.70 -18.31
CA GLN A 202 -0.13 -4.74 -19.04
C GLN A 202 1.11 -5.16 -18.26
N ILE A 203 1.37 -6.47 -18.22
CA ILE A 203 2.46 -7.08 -17.45
C ILE A 203 3.44 -7.75 -18.42
N GLU A 204 4.75 -7.66 -18.12
CA GLU A 204 5.77 -8.37 -18.88
C GLU A 204 5.61 -9.89 -18.79
N ASP A 205 6.16 -10.61 -19.76
CA ASP A 205 6.17 -12.07 -19.80
C ASP A 205 6.62 -12.67 -18.45
N ASN A 206 5.85 -13.59 -17.91
CA ASN A 206 6.10 -14.19 -16.62
C ASN A 206 5.77 -15.70 -16.61
N ALA A 207 6.22 -16.40 -15.58
CA ALA A 207 6.07 -17.85 -15.45
C ALA A 207 4.62 -18.32 -15.28
N PHE A 208 3.68 -17.40 -14.95
CA PHE A 208 2.26 -17.70 -14.69
C PHE A 208 1.38 -17.49 -15.92
N GLY A 209 1.91 -16.88 -17.00
CA GLY A 209 1.15 -16.55 -18.20
C GLY A 209 0.07 -15.48 -17.98
N ILE A 210 0.25 -14.61 -16.97
CA ILE A 210 -0.63 -13.49 -16.70
C ILE A 210 -0.15 -12.31 -17.53
N GLU A 211 -0.98 -11.82 -18.46
CA GLU A 211 -0.64 -10.73 -19.38
C GLU A 211 -1.15 -9.37 -18.87
N GLU A 212 -2.19 -9.38 -18.04
CA GLU A 212 -2.92 -8.19 -17.60
C GLU A 212 -3.31 -8.29 -16.13
N MET A 213 -3.38 -7.14 -15.45
CA MET A 213 -3.90 -7.06 -14.09
C MET A 213 -4.88 -5.89 -13.93
N TYR A 214 -5.99 -6.14 -13.23
CA TYR A 214 -7.13 -5.25 -13.10
C TYR A 214 -7.19 -4.63 -11.70
N PHE A 215 -7.39 -3.30 -11.66
CA PHE A 215 -7.53 -2.53 -10.43
C PHE A 215 -8.84 -1.74 -10.44
N ASP A 216 -9.65 -1.87 -9.39
CA ASP A 216 -10.83 -1.04 -9.16
C ASP A 216 -10.39 0.31 -8.57
N VAL A 217 -10.47 1.36 -9.39
CA VAL A 217 -10.15 2.76 -9.06
C VAL A 217 -11.40 3.63 -8.91
N SER A 218 -12.58 3.02 -8.88
CA SER A 218 -13.88 3.71 -8.81
C SER A 218 -13.94 4.75 -7.67
N ARG A 219 -13.42 4.38 -6.51
CA ARG A 219 -13.41 5.28 -5.34
C ARG A 219 -12.50 6.48 -5.52
N LEU A 220 -11.36 6.28 -6.13
CA LEU A 220 -10.38 7.31 -6.45
C LEU A 220 -10.98 8.33 -7.43
N ILE A 221 -11.60 7.82 -8.51
CA ILE A 221 -12.28 8.63 -9.51
C ILE A 221 -13.45 9.41 -8.89
N GLU A 222 -14.30 8.74 -8.09
CA GLU A 222 -15.44 9.40 -7.41
C GLU A 222 -15.01 10.61 -6.57
N VAL A 223 -13.85 10.55 -5.91
CA VAL A 223 -13.37 11.64 -5.05
C VAL A 223 -12.58 12.68 -5.84
N GLY A 224 -11.80 12.26 -6.82
CA GLY A 224 -10.88 13.14 -7.56
C GLY A 224 -11.56 14.09 -8.54
N PHE A 225 -12.77 13.78 -8.99
CA PHE A 225 -13.53 14.59 -9.93
C PHE A 225 -14.69 15.38 -9.26
N ARG A 226 -14.70 15.51 -7.94
CA ARG A 226 -15.59 16.39 -7.18
C ARG A 226 -14.84 17.69 -6.87
#